data_9d5284b0c453285d19258cada0c7dae6
#
_entry.id   9d5284b0c453285d19258cada0c7dae6
#
_cell.length_a   1.000
_cell.length_b   1.000
_cell.length_c   1.000
_cell.angle_alpha   90.00
_cell.angle_beta   90.00
_cell.angle_gamma   90.00
#
_symmetry.space_group_name_H-M   'P 1'
#
loop_
_entity.id
_entity.type
_entity.pdbx_description
1 polymer ?
#
loop_
_entity_poly.entity_id
_entity_poly.type
_entity_poly.pdbx_seq_one_letter_code
_entity_poly.pdbx_strand_id
1 'polypeptide(L)'
;TRAGVPGRTSEAMHYPDAVSDVAPDVTDPRGDLQWGTIPGLVEDAAARFGECEALVDIHGPAGSTIRLTFDQLADEVAAATRAVVANGIERGDRVAIWAPNCAEWIIAGLGAVAAGALLVPLNTRFKGAEAAYILRESGARMLFTVEGFLGTDYPKMLEEAVASGDKLPELDRVVVLRTGDTPSRGPSAKGDPVVDWDVFLQEGASVSADVAAGRTASITAGDLSDLVFTSGTTGHPKGAMTTHGQTLRTFATWSEVVGLRRGDRYLIVNPFFHTFGYKAGILACLMSGATIIPEPMFDVDQVLRRIEDEHISVLPGPPTIFRSVLDHPDRKDFDLGSLRLVVTGAAAVPVELVRALWSELGVETVLTAYGLTEATGTVTMCRRGDSAEVISGTSGRAIPDVDVRIVGPDGAELPRGGTGEIVVRGYNVMRGYFNDAEATDEAVDTGGWLHTGDVGVMDGAGNVTITDRLKDMYVSGGFNVYPAEAEGVLRLHPGVDQVAVIGVPDRRLGEVGLALVVPSAGSGPGEIEADLGEWARGRLAGYKLPSRVQVVDSLPLNASGKVLKRELRERYSSPG
;
A
#
# COMPACT_ATOMS: atom_id res chain seq x y z
N THR A 1 50.44 -1.00 25.34
CA THR A 1 50.21 -1.06 23.90
C THR A 1 48.76 -1.45 23.66
N ARG A 2 47.90 -0.45 23.47
CA ARG A 2 46.50 -0.61 23.07
C ARG A 2 46.47 -0.76 21.54
N ALA A 3 45.98 -1.89 21.05
CA ALA A 3 45.65 -2.06 19.64
C ALA A 3 44.44 -1.23 19.30
N GLY A 4 44.57 -0.27 18.38
CA GLY A 4 43.47 0.55 17.86
C GLY A 4 42.56 -0.29 16.96
N VAL A 5 41.29 -0.13 17.15
CA VAL A 5 40.23 -0.60 16.23
C VAL A 5 40.29 0.30 14.98
N PRO A 6 40.34 -0.27 13.76
CA PRO A 6 40.30 0.56 12.55
C PRO A 6 38.94 1.23 12.43
N GLY A 7 38.96 2.56 12.31
CA GLY A 7 37.80 3.35 12.00
C GLY A 7 37.18 2.90 10.68
N ARG A 8 35.89 2.59 10.69
CA ARG A 8 35.09 2.43 9.47
C ARG A 8 35.06 3.80 8.78
N THR A 9 35.74 3.91 7.65
CA THR A 9 35.46 5.00 6.70
C THR A 9 34.06 4.76 6.17
N SER A 10 33.14 5.68 6.47
CA SER A 10 31.84 5.76 5.80
C SER A 10 32.13 6.10 4.34
N GLU A 11 32.22 5.11 3.48
CA GLU A 11 31.88 5.34 2.08
C GLU A 11 30.38 5.64 2.05
N ALA A 12 30.05 6.94 2.03
CA ALA A 12 28.73 7.37 1.63
C ALA A 12 28.46 6.66 0.31
N MET A 13 27.46 5.76 0.28
CA MET A 13 26.97 5.21 -0.97
C MET A 13 26.54 6.40 -1.81
N HIS A 14 27.41 6.76 -2.72
CA HIS A 14 27.11 7.73 -3.75
C HIS A 14 26.08 7.05 -4.63
N TYR A 15 24.82 7.49 -4.54
CA TYR A 15 23.81 7.14 -5.54
C TYR A 15 24.41 7.53 -6.88
N PRO A 16 24.51 6.64 -7.85
CA PRO A 16 25.02 7.03 -9.14
C PRO A 16 24.12 8.12 -9.69
N ASP A 17 24.73 9.25 -10.11
CA ASP A 17 24.06 10.36 -10.80
C ASP A 17 23.33 9.92 -12.09
N ALA A 18 23.36 8.65 -12.43
CA ALA A 18 22.75 8.04 -13.61
C ALA A 18 21.22 7.92 -13.56
N VAL A 19 20.54 8.30 -12.46
CA VAL A 19 19.06 8.34 -12.40
C VAL A 19 18.53 9.74 -12.78
N SER A 20 19.40 10.72 -13.04
CA SER A 20 19.00 12.10 -13.36
C SER A 20 18.40 12.29 -14.75
N ASP A 21 18.50 11.32 -15.65
CA ASP A 21 18.06 11.49 -17.05
C ASP A 21 16.72 10.80 -17.39
N VAL A 22 16.05 10.14 -16.44
CA VAL A 22 14.88 9.29 -16.73
C VAL A 22 13.52 9.98 -16.59
N ALA A 23 13.43 11.15 -16.01
CA ALA A 23 12.23 11.99 -16.14
C ALA A 23 12.66 13.41 -16.46
N PRO A 24 12.07 14.07 -17.48
CA PRO A 24 12.24 15.49 -17.61
C PRO A 24 11.86 16.11 -16.27
N ASP A 25 12.65 17.07 -15.82
CA ASP A 25 12.36 17.89 -14.65
C ASP A 25 11.03 18.60 -14.95
N VAL A 26 9.91 17.92 -14.64
CA VAL A 26 8.58 18.48 -14.74
C VAL A 26 8.48 19.42 -13.55
N THR A 27 9.07 20.61 -13.71
CA THR A 27 8.79 21.74 -12.83
C THR A 27 7.29 21.86 -12.74
N ASP A 28 6.73 21.74 -11.54
CA ASP A 28 5.30 21.91 -11.34
C ASP A 28 4.89 23.26 -11.95
N PRO A 29 4.07 23.27 -13.03
CA PRO A 29 3.63 24.53 -13.64
C PRO A 29 2.84 25.38 -12.65
N ARG A 30 2.37 24.81 -11.54
CA ARG A 30 1.71 25.53 -10.44
C ARG A 30 2.69 26.13 -9.45
N GLY A 31 4.00 25.83 -9.55
CA GLY A 31 5.08 26.52 -8.83
C GLY A 31 5.09 26.33 -7.32
N ASP A 32 4.24 25.44 -6.75
CA ASP A 32 3.90 25.54 -5.36
C ASP A 32 3.37 24.24 -4.79
N LEU A 33 4.23 23.35 -4.59
CA LEU A 33 3.95 22.52 -3.43
C LEU A 33 4.19 23.43 -2.22
N GLN A 34 3.16 24.17 -1.79
CA GLN A 34 3.25 25.08 -0.64
C GLN A 34 3.83 24.41 0.61
N TRP A 35 3.78 23.07 0.65
CA TRP A 35 4.34 22.25 1.72
C TRP A 35 5.79 21.83 1.46
N GLY A 36 6.26 21.81 0.21
CA GLY A 36 7.58 21.34 -0.21
C GLY A 36 7.82 19.85 0.06
N THR A 37 7.62 19.40 1.30
CA THR A 37 7.89 18.05 1.78
C THR A 37 6.75 17.52 2.65
N ILE A 38 6.71 16.19 2.90
CA ILE A 38 5.72 15.60 3.84
C ILE A 38 5.87 16.18 5.25
N PRO A 39 7.07 16.36 5.82
CA PRO A 39 7.23 17.09 7.07
C PRO A 39 6.69 18.53 7.01
N GLY A 40 6.96 19.25 5.93
CA GLY A 40 6.39 20.59 5.72
C GLY A 40 4.87 20.59 5.67
N LEU A 41 4.25 19.51 5.15
CA LEU A 41 2.78 19.33 5.23
C LEU A 41 2.30 19.19 6.68
N VAL A 42 3.02 18.46 7.53
CA VAL A 42 2.67 18.31 8.96
C VAL A 42 2.71 19.67 9.67
N GLU A 43 3.77 20.45 9.43
CA GLU A 43 3.94 21.80 9.99
C GLU A 43 2.83 22.76 9.49
N ASP A 44 2.54 22.75 8.20
CA ASP A 44 1.46 23.56 7.62
C ASP A 44 0.08 23.16 8.15
N ALA A 45 -0.18 21.85 8.32
CA ALA A 45 -1.43 21.36 8.87
C ALA A 45 -1.63 21.83 10.32
N ALA A 46 -0.59 21.77 11.16
CA ALA A 46 -0.61 22.35 12.52
C ALA A 46 -0.88 23.86 12.46
N ALA A 47 -0.14 24.61 11.64
CA ALA A 47 -0.31 26.06 11.52
C ALA A 47 -1.72 26.49 11.05
N ARG A 48 -2.34 25.71 10.13
CA ARG A 48 -3.67 26.03 9.57
C ARG A 48 -4.83 25.55 10.41
N PHE A 49 -4.68 24.38 11.05
CA PHE A 49 -5.81 23.70 11.70
C PHE A 49 -5.64 23.56 13.21
N GLY A 50 -4.43 23.71 13.76
CA GLY A 50 -4.03 23.79 15.16
C GLY A 50 -4.87 22.96 16.13
N GLU A 51 -5.78 23.60 16.81
CA GLU A 51 -6.68 23.03 17.82
C GLU A 51 -7.79 22.09 17.26
N CYS A 52 -7.93 21.99 15.92
CA CYS A 52 -8.89 21.05 15.36
C CYS A 52 -8.42 19.61 15.58
N GLU A 53 -9.37 18.69 15.71
CA GLU A 53 -9.10 17.27 15.87
C GLU A 53 -8.47 16.70 14.59
N ALA A 54 -7.26 16.15 14.69
CA ALA A 54 -6.49 15.56 13.59
C ALA A 54 -6.60 14.04 13.54
N LEU A 55 -6.65 13.40 14.71
CA LEU A 55 -6.57 11.94 14.83
C LEU A 55 -7.48 11.45 15.96
N VAL A 56 -8.25 10.41 15.68
CA VAL A 56 -9.03 9.67 16.67
C VAL A 56 -8.78 8.18 16.49
N ASP A 57 -8.07 7.56 17.41
CA ASP A 57 -7.86 6.11 17.44
C ASP A 57 -8.48 5.53 18.71
N ILE A 58 -9.48 4.72 18.54
CA ILE A 58 -10.21 4.10 19.65
C ILE A 58 -9.61 2.75 20.05
N HIS A 59 -8.67 2.26 19.26
CA HIS A 59 -7.94 1.01 19.51
C HIS A 59 -6.59 1.28 20.18
N GLY A 60 -6.47 2.39 20.89
CA GLY A 60 -5.26 2.75 21.60
C GLY A 60 -4.92 1.76 22.74
N PRO A 61 -3.76 1.97 23.40
CA PRO A 61 -3.25 1.09 24.44
C PRO A 61 -4.28 0.82 25.54
N ALA A 62 -4.40 -0.44 25.95
CA ALA A 62 -5.33 -0.91 26.99
C ALA A 62 -6.81 -0.52 26.71
N GLY A 63 -7.21 -0.46 25.41
CA GLY A 63 -8.55 -0.09 25.00
C GLY A 63 -8.87 1.40 25.19
N SER A 64 -7.85 2.25 25.38
CA SER A 64 -8.04 3.69 25.47
C SER A 64 -8.34 4.31 24.11
N THR A 65 -8.99 5.46 24.11
CA THR A 65 -9.12 6.30 22.91
C THR A 65 -8.06 7.37 22.91
N ILE A 66 -7.27 7.41 21.83
CA ILE A 66 -6.32 8.50 21.56
C ILE A 66 -7.06 9.56 20.74
N ARG A 67 -7.03 10.82 21.20
CA ARG A 67 -7.53 11.98 20.46
C ARG A 67 -6.45 13.04 20.44
N LEU A 68 -6.02 13.45 19.25
CA LEU A 68 -4.99 14.46 19.06
C LEU A 68 -5.52 15.58 18.15
N THR A 69 -5.20 16.81 18.53
CA THR A 69 -5.32 17.96 17.63
C THR A 69 -4.19 17.95 16.59
N PHE A 70 -4.25 18.82 15.57
CA PHE A 70 -3.15 18.94 14.60
C PHE A 70 -1.87 19.42 15.29
N ASP A 71 -1.95 20.32 16.27
CA ASP A 71 -0.79 20.74 17.06
C ASP A 71 -0.19 19.57 17.84
N GLN A 72 -1.03 18.80 18.54
CA GLN A 72 -0.58 17.65 19.31
C GLN A 72 0.01 16.55 18.42
N LEU A 73 -0.60 16.30 17.25
CA LEU A 73 -0.04 15.35 16.30
C LEU A 73 1.35 15.78 15.80
N ALA A 74 1.55 17.08 15.52
CA ALA A 74 2.85 17.60 15.12
C ALA A 74 3.88 17.46 16.25
N ASP A 75 3.50 17.68 17.51
CA ASP A 75 4.37 17.48 18.68
C ASP A 75 4.78 16.00 18.82
N GLU A 76 3.86 15.07 18.67
CA GLU A 76 4.15 13.63 18.72
C GLU A 76 5.07 13.20 17.55
N VAL A 77 4.82 13.71 16.35
CA VAL A 77 5.70 13.48 15.19
C VAL A 77 7.10 14.02 15.45
N ALA A 78 7.22 15.24 16.04
CA ALA A 78 8.52 15.81 16.39
C ALA A 78 9.24 14.97 17.47
N ALA A 79 8.52 14.41 18.45
CA ALA A 79 9.08 13.50 19.43
C ALA A 79 9.59 12.20 18.79
N ALA A 80 8.82 11.60 17.90
CA ALA A 80 9.22 10.42 17.15
C ALA A 80 10.43 10.70 16.24
N THR A 81 10.47 11.89 15.59
CA THR A 81 11.62 12.32 14.78
C THR A 81 12.90 12.34 15.61
N ARG A 82 12.88 12.93 16.81
CA ARG A 82 14.04 12.93 17.72
C ARG A 82 14.47 11.51 18.08
N ALA A 83 13.52 10.61 18.34
CA ALA A 83 13.80 9.23 18.68
C ALA A 83 14.43 8.47 17.51
N VAL A 84 13.94 8.66 16.28
CA VAL A 84 14.54 8.10 15.07
C VAL A 84 15.98 8.56 14.89
N VAL A 85 16.23 9.86 15.05
CA VAL A 85 17.59 10.44 14.98
C VAL A 85 18.50 9.92 16.11
N ALA A 86 17.97 9.78 17.33
CA ALA A 86 18.71 9.25 18.50
C ALA A 86 19.17 7.80 18.27
N ASN A 87 18.42 7.04 17.50
CA ASN A 87 18.73 5.66 17.12
C ASN A 87 19.66 5.56 15.90
N GLY A 88 20.30 6.65 15.48
CA GLY A 88 21.32 6.67 14.45
C GLY A 88 20.80 6.51 13.03
N ILE A 89 19.51 6.74 12.79
CA ILE A 89 18.94 6.78 11.44
C ILE A 89 19.38 8.08 10.77
N GLU A 90 19.90 7.95 9.57
CA GLU A 90 20.37 9.06 8.76
C GLU A 90 19.47 9.30 7.55
N ARG A 91 19.66 10.46 6.88
CA ARG A 91 18.92 10.77 5.65
C ARG A 91 19.22 9.72 4.58
N GLY A 92 18.17 9.17 3.99
CA GLY A 92 18.26 8.11 2.98
C GLY A 92 18.26 6.69 3.57
N ASP A 93 18.36 6.51 4.89
CA ASP A 93 18.15 5.22 5.51
C ASP A 93 16.69 4.76 5.35
N ARG A 94 16.45 3.47 5.35
CA ARG A 94 15.11 2.89 5.26
C ARG A 94 14.62 2.50 6.65
N VAL A 95 13.39 2.95 6.92
CA VAL A 95 12.65 2.62 8.14
C VAL A 95 11.38 1.91 7.76
N ALA A 96 11.25 0.68 8.21
CA ALA A 96 10.12 -0.18 7.88
C ALA A 96 9.02 -0.10 8.95
N ILE A 97 7.76 -0.27 8.52
CA ILE A 97 6.61 -0.43 9.43
C ILE A 97 5.83 -1.67 9.03
N TRP A 98 5.70 -2.60 9.97
CA TRP A 98 4.92 -3.83 9.82
C TRP A 98 3.87 -3.90 10.93
N ALA A 99 2.81 -3.12 10.77
CA ALA A 99 1.77 -2.90 11.76
C ALA A 99 0.41 -2.58 11.11
N PRO A 100 -0.71 -2.82 11.81
CA PRO A 100 -2.04 -2.40 11.36
C PRO A 100 -2.21 -0.88 11.43
N ASN A 101 -3.37 -0.42 10.93
CA ASN A 101 -3.78 0.97 11.08
C ASN A 101 -3.93 1.32 12.57
N CYS A 102 -3.13 2.24 13.06
CA CYS A 102 -3.17 2.76 14.43
C CYS A 102 -2.51 4.13 14.51
N ALA A 103 -2.69 4.83 15.61
CA ALA A 103 -2.10 6.15 15.85
C ALA A 103 -0.57 6.11 15.81
N GLU A 104 0.05 5.12 16.45
CA GLU A 104 1.50 4.98 16.50
C GLU A 104 2.11 4.72 15.12
N TRP A 105 1.39 4.04 14.20
CA TRP A 105 1.83 3.89 12.81
C TRP A 105 2.00 5.25 12.13
N ILE A 106 1.01 6.14 12.33
CA ILE A 106 1.01 7.49 11.75
C ILE A 106 2.17 8.31 12.30
N ILE A 107 2.32 8.32 13.62
CA ILE A 107 3.36 9.09 14.33
C ILE A 107 4.76 8.56 13.96
N ALA A 108 4.96 7.24 13.97
CA ALA A 108 6.22 6.61 13.61
C ALA A 108 6.59 6.86 12.14
N GLY A 109 5.62 6.68 11.22
CA GLY A 109 5.83 6.89 9.78
C GLY A 109 6.18 8.32 9.43
N LEU A 110 5.42 9.28 9.94
CA LEU A 110 5.67 10.70 9.72
C LEU A 110 6.97 11.13 10.41
N GLY A 111 7.27 10.62 11.61
CA GLY A 111 8.51 10.90 12.34
C GLY A 111 9.75 10.36 11.63
N ALA A 112 9.68 9.15 11.05
CA ALA A 112 10.76 8.59 10.25
C ALA A 112 11.03 9.43 8.99
N VAL A 113 9.96 9.81 8.28
CA VAL A 113 10.07 10.67 7.09
C VAL A 113 10.60 12.05 7.45
N ALA A 114 10.23 12.61 8.61
CA ALA A 114 10.75 13.89 9.10
C ALA A 114 12.23 13.83 9.54
N ALA A 115 12.73 12.64 9.91
CA ALA A 115 14.14 12.39 10.11
C ALA A 115 14.95 12.25 8.80
N GLY A 116 14.27 12.25 7.64
CA GLY A 116 14.85 12.07 6.32
C GLY A 116 14.99 10.60 5.89
N ALA A 117 14.36 9.69 6.60
CA ALA A 117 14.33 8.27 6.22
C ALA A 117 13.29 8.00 5.12
N LEU A 118 13.52 6.94 4.35
CA LEU A 118 12.56 6.39 3.39
C LEU A 118 11.64 5.41 4.13
N LEU A 119 10.35 5.64 4.06
CA LEU A 119 9.36 4.76 4.67
C LEU A 119 9.16 3.49 3.83
N VAL A 120 9.24 2.33 4.47
CA VAL A 120 9.01 1.01 3.85
C VAL A 120 7.83 0.34 4.54
N PRO A 121 6.60 0.54 4.08
CA PRO A 121 5.43 -0.09 4.68
C PRO A 121 5.30 -1.55 4.24
N LEU A 122 5.11 -2.46 5.20
CA LEU A 122 4.94 -3.89 4.98
C LEU A 122 3.48 -4.32 5.16
N ASN A 123 3.03 -5.21 4.29
CA ASN A 123 1.70 -5.79 4.38
C ASN A 123 1.57 -6.67 5.65
N THR A 124 0.58 -6.39 6.48
CA THR A 124 0.29 -7.12 7.72
C THR A 124 -0.10 -8.59 7.51
N ARG A 125 -0.37 -8.99 6.27
CA ARG A 125 -0.65 -10.38 5.91
C ARG A 125 0.59 -11.19 5.56
N PHE A 126 1.75 -10.55 5.41
CA PHE A 126 2.99 -11.23 5.11
C PHE A 126 3.39 -12.21 6.22
N LYS A 127 4.08 -13.27 5.81
CA LYS A 127 4.77 -14.20 6.71
C LYS A 127 6.19 -13.72 6.97
N GLY A 128 6.86 -14.30 7.97
CA GLY A 128 8.20 -13.90 8.37
C GLY A 128 9.21 -13.87 7.21
N ALA A 129 9.21 -14.88 6.34
CA ALA A 129 10.10 -14.92 5.18
C ALA A 129 9.80 -13.82 4.15
N GLU A 130 8.52 -13.49 3.93
CA GLU A 130 8.12 -12.39 3.02
C GLU A 130 8.55 -11.03 3.60
N ALA A 131 8.36 -10.84 4.90
CA ALA A 131 8.82 -9.63 5.60
C ALA A 131 10.34 -9.52 5.61
N ALA A 132 11.04 -10.62 5.92
CA ALA A 132 12.51 -10.68 5.90
C ALA A 132 13.07 -10.37 4.51
N TYR A 133 12.44 -10.86 3.45
CA TYR A 133 12.80 -10.51 2.08
C TYR A 133 12.79 -8.99 1.86
N ILE A 134 11.68 -8.32 2.19
CA ILE A 134 11.54 -6.87 1.99
C ILE A 134 12.53 -6.09 2.84
N LEU A 135 12.72 -6.47 4.11
CA LEU A 135 13.68 -5.83 5.01
C LEU A 135 15.11 -5.95 4.47
N ARG A 136 15.48 -7.10 3.92
CA ARG A 136 16.78 -7.32 3.30
C ARG A 136 16.95 -6.51 2.01
N GLU A 137 15.99 -6.59 1.08
CA GLU A 137 16.09 -5.91 -0.22
C GLU A 137 16.05 -4.38 -0.07
N SER A 138 15.28 -3.87 0.87
CA SER A 138 15.28 -2.45 1.19
C SER A 138 16.53 -2.04 1.98
N GLY A 139 17.21 -2.97 2.67
CA GLY A 139 18.25 -2.68 3.64
C GLY A 139 17.71 -1.82 4.79
N ALA A 140 16.51 -2.15 5.30
CA ALA A 140 15.89 -1.41 6.40
C ALA A 140 16.74 -1.52 7.67
N ARG A 141 17.03 -0.37 8.30
CA ARG A 141 17.81 -0.28 9.54
C ARG A 141 16.97 -0.30 10.80
N MET A 142 15.70 0.12 10.69
CA MET A 142 14.75 0.12 11.79
C MET A 142 13.43 -0.48 11.33
N LEU A 143 12.79 -1.24 12.21
CA LEU A 143 11.46 -1.81 12.01
C LEU A 143 10.54 -1.41 13.16
N PHE A 144 9.43 -0.76 12.86
CA PHE A 144 8.29 -0.63 13.75
C PHE A 144 7.34 -1.81 13.52
N THR A 145 6.90 -2.47 14.58
CA THR A 145 6.04 -3.64 14.45
C THR A 145 5.10 -3.76 15.66
N VAL A 146 4.27 -4.80 15.69
CA VAL A 146 3.30 -5.04 16.77
C VAL A 146 3.35 -6.48 17.22
N GLU A 147 2.83 -6.73 18.43
CA GLU A 147 2.55 -8.07 18.95
C GLU A 147 1.04 -8.31 19.00
N GLY A 148 0.63 -9.55 18.79
CA GLY A 148 -0.74 -10.01 19.05
C GLY A 148 -1.78 -9.65 17.97
N PHE A 149 -1.48 -8.87 16.97
CA PHE A 149 -2.43 -8.51 15.92
C PHE A 149 -2.87 -9.76 15.14
N LEU A 150 -4.17 -10.03 15.10
CA LEU A 150 -4.76 -11.26 14.53
C LEU A 150 -4.17 -12.55 15.12
N GLY A 151 -3.80 -12.53 16.40
CA GLY A 151 -3.17 -13.67 17.07
C GLY A 151 -1.74 -13.96 16.59
N THR A 152 -1.09 -13.02 15.90
CA THR A 152 0.26 -13.18 15.36
C THR A 152 1.25 -12.30 16.12
N ASP A 153 2.36 -12.90 16.56
CA ASP A 153 3.51 -12.22 17.12
C ASP A 153 4.51 -11.98 15.97
N TYR A 154 4.51 -10.76 15.42
CA TYR A 154 5.35 -10.40 14.27
C TYR A 154 6.84 -10.43 14.58
N PRO A 155 7.34 -9.88 15.73
CA PRO A 155 8.74 -10.01 16.10
C PRO A 155 9.21 -11.46 16.13
N LYS A 156 8.46 -12.33 16.79
CA LYS A 156 8.76 -13.77 16.87
C LYS A 156 8.76 -14.44 15.49
N MET A 157 7.79 -14.11 14.65
CA MET A 157 7.71 -14.65 13.29
C MET A 157 8.91 -14.23 12.45
N LEU A 158 9.44 -13.01 12.66
CA LEU A 158 10.67 -12.53 12.02
C LEU A 158 11.90 -13.25 12.57
N GLU A 159 12.00 -13.45 13.89
CA GLU A 159 13.07 -14.22 14.54
C GLU A 159 13.14 -15.65 13.99
N GLU A 160 11.98 -16.31 13.82
CA GLU A 160 11.90 -17.64 13.23
C GLU A 160 12.40 -17.69 11.79
N ALA A 161 12.10 -16.68 10.97
CA ALA A 161 12.60 -16.56 9.61
C ALA A 161 14.13 -16.38 9.58
N VAL A 162 14.64 -15.52 10.46
CA VAL A 162 16.10 -15.31 10.62
C VAL A 162 16.79 -16.60 11.09
N ALA A 163 16.21 -17.32 12.05
CA ALA A 163 16.74 -18.60 12.51
C ALA A 163 16.72 -19.68 11.42
N SER A 164 15.79 -19.58 10.47
CA SER A 164 15.67 -20.48 9.31
C SER A 164 16.65 -20.16 8.15
N GLY A 165 17.42 -19.08 8.27
CA GLY A 165 18.51 -18.73 7.32
C GLY A 165 18.39 -17.38 6.65
N ASP A 166 17.28 -16.64 6.82
CA ASP A 166 17.18 -15.26 6.37
C ASP A 166 18.14 -14.38 7.17
N LYS A 167 18.87 -13.50 6.47
CA LYS A 167 19.81 -12.57 7.12
C LYS A 167 19.32 -11.16 6.96
N LEU A 168 19.35 -10.40 8.05
CA LEU A 168 18.99 -8.99 8.10
C LEU A 168 20.17 -8.17 8.64
N PRO A 169 21.27 -8.06 7.87
CA PRO A 169 22.52 -7.48 8.36
C PRO A 169 22.43 -5.99 8.68
N GLU A 170 21.48 -5.30 8.07
CA GLU A 170 21.30 -3.85 8.24
C GLU A 170 20.25 -3.50 9.31
N LEU A 171 19.48 -4.47 9.80
CA LEU A 171 18.42 -4.20 10.79
C LEU A 171 19.04 -4.05 12.18
N ASP A 172 19.17 -2.81 12.62
CA ASP A 172 19.80 -2.45 13.90
C ASP A 172 18.78 -2.40 15.05
N ARG A 173 17.50 -2.07 14.75
CA ARG A 173 16.49 -1.77 15.78
C ARG A 173 15.10 -2.27 15.39
N VAL A 174 14.43 -2.88 16.35
CA VAL A 174 12.99 -3.24 16.28
C VAL A 174 12.25 -2.51 17.38
N VAL A 175 11.20 -1.78 17.04
CA VAL A 175 10.36 -1.03 17.97
C VAL A 175 8.97 -1.63 17.96
N VAL A 176 8.48 -2.06 19.13
CA VAL A 176 7.14 -2.63 19.29
C VAL A 176 6.17 -1.51 19.64
N LEU A 177 5.25 -1.24 18.73
CA LEU A 177 4.19 -0.24 18.91
C LEU A 177 3.15 -0.74 19.91
N ARG A 178 2.52 0.19 20.60
CA ARG A 178 1.42 -0.12 21.53
C ARG A 178 0.12 -0.17 20.75
N THR A 179 -0.50 -1.33 20.69
CA THR A 179 -1.81 -1.51 20.06
C THR A 179 -2.73 -2.34 20.95
N GLY A 180 -3.96 -1.85 21.18
CA GLY A 180 -4.97 -2.57 21.94
C GLY A 180 -4.46 -3.04 23.32
N ASP A 181 -4.70 -4.31 23.63
CA ASP A 181 -4.36 -4.92 24.93
C ASP A 181 -2.92 -5.49 24.99
N THR A 182 -2.04 -5.12 24.06
CA THR A 182 -0.66 -5.63 24.06
C THR A 182 0.06 -5.12 25.31
N PRO A 183 0.50 -6.00 26.22
CA PRO A 183 1.20 -5.60 27.42
C PRO A 183 2.58 -5.05 27.04
N SER A 184 3.03 -4.02 27.77
CA SER A 184 4.41 -3.53 27.64
C SER A 184 5.40 -4.64 28.01
N ARG A 185 6.46 -4.79 27.22
CA ARG A 185 7.57 -5.73 27.50
C ARG A 185 8.34 -5.35 28.77
N GLY A 186 8.10 -4.12 29.28
CA GLY A 186 8.81 -3.58 30.41
C GLY A 186 10.17 -2.97 30.04
N PRO A 187 10.96 -2.58 31.06
CA PRO A 187 12.24 -1.91 30.80
C PRO A 187 13.21 -2.82 30.04
N SER A 188 13.60 -2.41 28.84
CA SER A 188 14.63 -3.08 28.04
C SER A 188 16.02 -2.79 28.59
N ALA A 189 16.94 -3.76 28.50
CA ALA A 189 18.33 -3.51 28.80
C ALA A 189 18.94 -2.49 27.81
N LYS A 190 19.88 -1.68 28.29
CA LYS A 190 20.59 -0.72 27.41
C LYS A 190 21.30 -1.48 26.28
N GLY A 191 20.92 -1.20 25.03
CA GLY A 191 21.46 -1.86 23.85
C GLY A 191 20.67 -3.10 23.38
N ASP A 192 19.47 -3.33 23.95
CA ASP A 192 18.54 -4.32 23.43
C ASP A 192 18.13 -3.92 22.00
N PRO A 193 18.21 -4.81 20.99
CA PRO A 193 17.77 -4.50 19.64
C PRO A 193 16.25 -4.36 19.53
N VAL A 194 15.49 -4.89 20.48
CA VAL A 194 14.01 -4.84 20.51
C VAL A 194 13.55 -4.00 21.70
N VAL A 195 12.82 -2.92 21.47
CA VAL A 195 12.32 -2.02 22.51
C VAL A 195 10.85 -1.70 22.34
N ASP A 196 10.20 -1.32 23.44
CA ASP A 196 8.84 -0.79 23.41
C ASP A 196 8.82 0.65 22.90
N TRP A 197 7.68 1.08 22.35
CA TRP A 197 7.43 2.41 21.85
C TRP A 197 7.78 3.53 22.86
N ASP A 198 7.42 3.36 24.14
CA ASP A 198 7.71 4.35 25.17
C ASP A 198 9.20 4.51 25.44
N VAL A 199 9.95 3.41 25.44
CA VAL A 199 11.41 3.42 25.60
C VAL A 199 12.05 4.12 24.39
N PHE A 200 11.59 3.77 23.18
CA PHE A 200 12.05 4.41 21.96
C PHE A 200 11.85 5.94 21.99
N LEU A 201 10.67 6.42 22.39
CA LEU A 201 10.40 7.86 22.49
C LEU A 201 11.29 8.54 23.55
N GLN A 202 11.53 7.88 24.69
CA GLN A 202 12.41 8.40 25.74
C GLN A 202 13.86 8.57 25.25
N GLU A 203 14.37 7.68 24.39
CA GLU A 203 15.70 7.81 23.80
C GLU A 203 15.85 9.11 23.00
N GLY A 204 14.77 9.63 22.42
CA GLY A 204 14.69 10.89 21.71
C GLY A 204 15.08 12.11 22.56
N ALA A 205 15.00 12.02 23.90
CA ALA A 205 15.44 13.11 24.81
C ALA A 205 16.93 13.41 24.69
N SER A 206 17.74 12.50 24.15
CA SER A 206 19.16 12.71 23.89
C SER A 206 19.46 13.65 22.71
N VAL A 207 18.46 13.91 21.85
CA VAL A 207 18.56 14.77 20.67
C VAL A 207 17.79 16.06 20.92
N SER A 208 18.44 17.21 20.72
CA SER A 208 17.77 18.51 20.88
C SER A 208 16.75 18.74 19.74
N ALA A 209 15.76 19.59 20.02
CA ALA A 209 14.79 20.00 19.01
C ALA A 209 15.46 20.65 17.79
N ASP A 210 16.48 21.47 17.99
CA ASP A 210 17.22 22.16 16.93
C ASP A 210 17.94 21.16 15.97
N VAL A 211 18.49 20.08 16.51
CA VAL A 211 19.15 19.04 15.71
C VAL A 211 18.12 18.32 14.84
N ALA A 212 16.98 17.94 15.41
CA ALA A 212 15.91 17.29 14.65
C ALA A 212 15.31 18.25 13.59
N ALA A 213 15.03 19.50 13.98
CA ALA A 213 14.53 20.52 13.05
C ALA A 213 15.52 20.80 11.90
N GLY A 214 16.82 20.85 12.19
CA GLY A 214 17.86 20.98 11.16
C GLY A 214 17.90 19.81 10.19
N ARG A 215 17.64 18.57 10.67
CA ARG A 215 17.51 17.39 9.82
C ARG A 215 16.28 17.50 8.92
N THR A 216 15.13 17.82 9.48
CA THR A 216 13.87 18.03 8.74
C THR A 216 14.01 19.11 7.67
N ALA A 217 14.62 20.25 8.01
CA ALA A 217 14.84 21.36 7.08
C ALA A 217 15.81 21.02 5.92
N SER A 218 16.61 19.96 6.05
CA SER A 218 17.52 19.52 4.98
C SER A 218 16.84 18.67 3.90
N ILE A 219 15.60 18.26 4.13
CA ILE A 219 14.82 17.43 3.19
C ILE A 219 14.26 18.33 2.08
N THR A 220 14.26 17.82 0.85
CA THR A 220 13.75 18.52 -0.33
C THR A 220 12.61 17.76 -0.99
N ALA A 221 11.82 18.43 -1.82
CA ALA A 221 10.75 17.80 -2.58
C ALA A 221 11.24 16.68 -3.52
N GLY A 222 12.50 16.76 -3.98
CA GLY A 222 13.13 15.76 -4.83
C GLY A 222 13.63 14.52 -4.11
N ASP A 223 13.73 14.54 -2.78
CA ASP A 223 14.15 13.38 -2.00
C ASP A 223 13.08 12.29 -2.03
N LEU A 224 13.52 11.04 -1.96
CA LEU A 224 12.62 9.90 -1.84
C LEU A 224 11.92 9.93 -0.48
N SER A 225 10.60 9.72 -0.48
CA SER A 225 9.79 9.65 0.73
C SER A 225 9.49 8.22 1.15
N ASP A 226 9.32 7.33 0.20
CA ASP A 226 8.92 5.96 0.47
C ASP A 226 9.34 4.96 -0.62
N LEU A 227 9.42 3.70 -0.20
CA LEU A 227 9.58 2.51 -1.03
C LEU A 227 8.38 1.59 -0.78
N VAL A 228 7.45 1.52 -1.72
CA VAL A 228 6.31 0.62 -1.60
C VAL A 228 6.56 -0.61 -2.45
N PHE A 229 6.70 -1.77 -1.79
CA PHE A 229 6.95 -3.02 -2.47
C PHE A 229 5.68 -3.58 -3.11
N THR A 230 5.74 -3.77 -4.43
CA THR A 230 4.69 -4.41 -5.22
C THR A 230 5.13 -5.81 -5.60
N SER A 231 4.21 -6.77 -5.56
CA SER A 231 4.45 -8.11 -6.08
C SER A 231 4.54 -8.04 -7.59
N GLY A 232 5.77 -7.95 -8.09
CA GLY A 232 6.08 -7.90 -9.51
C GLY A 232 5.68 -9.18 -10.25
N THR A 233 5.67 -9.08 -11.57
CA THR A 233 5.35 -10.20 -12.49
C THR A 233 6.42 -11.29 -12.55
N THR A 234 7.58 -11.02 -11.98
CA THR A 234 8.76 -11.93 -11.92
C THR A 234 8.78 -12.81 -10.67
N GLY A 235 7.79 -12.68 -9.77
CA GLY A 235 7.67 -13.52 -8.58
C GLY A 235 8.28 -12.93 -7.30
N HIS A 236 9.15 -11.91 -7.40
CA HIS A 236 9.69 -11.21 -6.23
C HIS A 236 9.17 -9.78 -6.16
N PRO A 237 8.79 -9.29 -4.97
CA PRO A 237 8.36 -7.92 -4.78
C PRO A 237 9.46 -6.91 -5.16
N LYS A 238 9.07 -5.84 -5.88
CA LYS A 238 9.96 -4.73 -6.26
C LYS A 238 9.54 -3.46 -5.53
N GLY A 239 10.49 -2.70 -5.01
CA GLY A 239 10.24 -1.45 -4.30
C GLY A 239 10.11 -0.27 -5.25
N ALA A 240 8.91 0.22 -5.49
CA ALA A 240 8.68 1.43 -6.27
C ALA A 240 9.07 2.66 -5.46
N MET A 241 9.93 3.53 -6.02
CA MET A 241 10.45 4.74 -5.40
C MET A 241 9.57 5.94 -5.71
N THR A 242 9.10 6.66 -4.69
CA THR A 242 8.41 7.94 -4.88
C THR A 242 9.04 9.05 -4.04
N THR A 243 8.98 10.29 -4.55
CA THR A 243 9.51 11.46 -3.87
C THR A 243 8.43 12.17 -3.06
N HIS A 244 8.86 13.04 -2.13
CA HIS A 244 7.95 13.94 -1.41
C HIS A 244 7.08 14.76 -2.37
N GLY A 245 7.70 15.37 -3.39
CA GLY A 245 6.99 16.19 -4.36
C GLY A 245 5.95 15.42 -5.17
N GLN A 246 6.31 14.24 -5.67
CA GLN A 246 5.37 13.37 -6.39
C GLN A 246 4.17 13.00 -5.53
N THR A 247 4.44 12.56 -4.30
CA THR A 247 3.40 12.17 -3.34
C THR A 247 2.47 13.34 -3.01
N LEU A 248 3.01 14.48 -2.65
CA LEU A 248 2.20 15.65 -2.27
C LEU A 248 1.35 16.16 -3.44
N ARG A 249 1.92 16.27 -4.63
CA ARG A 249 1.19 16.73 -5.81
C ARG A 249 0.05 15.79 -6.19
N THR A 250 0.30 14.48 -6.19
CA THR A 250 -0.70 13.47 -6.53
C THR A 250 -1.88 13.55 -5.56
N PHE A 251 -1.60 13.64 -4.26
CA PHE A 251 -2.66 13.59 -3.26
C PHE A 251 -3.30 14.93 -2.94
N ALA A 252 -2.67 16.06 -3.25
CA ALA A 252 -3.33 17.35 -3.35
C ALA A 252 -4.41 17.33 -4.45
N THR A 253 -4.04 16.85 -5.64
CA THR A 253 -4.98 16.66 -6.76
C THR A 253 -6.11 15.70 -6.40
N TRP A 254 -5.77 14.55 -5.76
CA TRP A 254 -6.77 13.60 -5.29
C TRP A 254 -7.76 14.25 -4.32
N SER A 255 -7.27 14.96 -3.31
CA SER A 255 -8.08 15.64 -2.28
C SER A 255 -9.05 16.66 -2.89
N GLU A 256 -8.59 17.40 -3.90
CA GLU A 256 -9.40 18.36 -4.65
C GLU A 256 -10.50 17.67 -5.45
N VAL A 257 -10.16 16.60 -6.20
CA VAL A 257 -11.11 15.88 -7.05
C VAL A 257 -12.21 15.22 -6.22
N VAL A 258 -11.87 14.57 -5.09
CA VAL A 258 -12.87 13.96 -4.22
C VAL A 258 -13.65 14.99 -3.42
N GLY A 259 -13.12 16.20 -3.26
CA GLY A 259 -13.73 17.28 -2.50
C GLY A 259 -13.63 17.05 -0.99
N LEU A 260 -12.46 16.59 -0.55
CA LEU A 260 -12.13 16.49 0.88
C LEU A 260 -11.98 17.89 1.47
N ARG A 261 -12.51 18.11 2.67
CA ARG A 261 -12.59 19.45 3.26
C ARG A 261 -12.34 19.44 4.77
N ARG A 262 -11.99 20.59 5.32
CA ARG A 262 -11.87 20.79 6.77
C ARG A 262 -13.14 20.36 7.50
N GLY A 263 -12.95 19.60 8.56
CA GLY A 263 -14.01 19.07 9.39
C GLY A 263 -14.60 17.74 8.89
N ASP A 264 -14.14 17.21 7.76
CA ASP A 264 -14.45 15.82 7.40
C ASP A 264 -13.85 14.86 8.43
N ARG A 265 -14.58 13.77 8.66
CA ARG A 265 -14.15 12.67 9.52
C ARG A 265 -13.99 11.44 8.66
N TYR A 266 -12.73 11.04 8.47
CA TYR A 266 -12.34 10.07 7.47
C TYR A 266 -12.00 8.73 8.13
N LEU A 267 -12.91 7.75 8.01
CA LEU A 267 -12.67 6.39 8.49
C LEU A 267 -11.79 5.64 7.49
N ILE A 268 -10.56 5.32 7.90
CA ILE A 268 -9.58 4.67 7.04
C ILE A 268 -9.52 3.18 7.36
N VAL A 269 -10.29 2.40 6.62
CA VAL A 269 -10.26 0.93 6.65
C VAL A 269 -9.21 0.37 5.68
N ASN A 270 -8.77 1.17 4.72
CA ASN A 270 -7.71 0.80 3.79
C ASN A 270 -6.38 0.71 4.53
N PRO A 271 -5.62 -0.39 4.37
CA PRO A 271 -4.36 -0.56 5.10
C PRO A 271 -3.35 0.56 4.85
N PHE A 272 -2.69 1.03 5.89
CA PHE A 272 -1.66 2.07 5.80
C PHE A 272 -0.40 1.62 5.05
N PHE A 273 -0.17 0.31 4.94
CA PHE A 273 0.91 -0.20 4.10
C PHE A 273 0.63 -0.06 2.59
N HIS A 274 -0.57 0.35 2.19
CA HIS A 274 -0.94 0.62 0.81
C HIS A 274 -1.08 2.13 0.57
N THR A 275 -0.75 2.58 -0.65
CA THR A 275 -0.85 4.00 -1.03
C THR A 275 -2.23 4.59 -0.76
N PHE A 276 -3.30 3.81 -0.89
CA PHE A 276 -4.66 4.27 -0.63
C PHE A 276 -4.93 4.55 0.85
N GLY A 277 -4.38 3.76 1.79
CA GLY A 277 -4.48 4.05 3.22
C GLY A 277 -3.52 5.17 3.67
N TYR A 278 -2.25 5.08 3.28
CA TYR A 278 -1.23 6.04 3.68
C TYR A 278 -1.43 7.40 2.99
N LYS A 279 -1.41 7.43 1.66
CA LYS A 279 -1.34 8.69 0.93
C LYS A 279 -2.73 9.31 0.73
N ALA A 280 -3.70 8.55 0.24
CA ALA A 280 -5.08 9.03 0.05
C ALA A 280 -5.87 9.12 1.37
N GLY A 281 -5.40 8.47 2.43
CA GLY A 281 -5.95 8.58 3.78
C GLY A 281 -5.20 9.63 4.60
N ILE A 282 -4.04 9.26 5.19
CA ILE A 282 -3.32 10.09 6.16
C ILE A 282 -2.93 11.45 5.55
N LEU A 283 -2.18 11.45 4.44
CA LEU A 283 -1.67 12.71 3.87
C LEU A 283 -2.79 13.60 3.33
N ALA A 284 -3.80 13.00 2.70
CA ALA A 284 -4.95 13.76 2.21
C ALA A 284 -5.74 14.44 3.35
N CYS A 285 -5.87 13.79 4.50
CA CYS A 285 -6.47 14.40 5.70
C CYS A 285 -5.65 15.57 6.21
N LEU A 286 -4.32 15.45 6.29
CA LEU A 286 -3.43 16.55 6.68
C LEU A 286 -3.55 17.74 5.73
N MET A 287 -3.62 17.50 4.42
CA MET A 287 -3.80 18.54 3.40
C MET A 287 -5.09 19.32 3.57
N SER A 288 -6.16 18.64 3.95
CA SER A 288 -7.52 19.17 3.94
C SER A 288 -8.05 19.62 5.29
N GLY A 289 -7.36 19.31 6.40
CA GLY A 289 -7.85 19.52 7.75
C GLY A 289 -9.00 18.58 8.13
N ALA A 290 -8.97 17.36 7.61
CA ALA A 290 -9.89 16.29 7.96
C ALA A 290 -9.33 15.45 9.11
N THR A 291 -10.20 14.91 9.95
CA THR A 291 -9.84 14.02 11.07
C THR A 291 -9.54 12.62 10.55
N ILE A 292 -8.39 12.08 10.89
CA ILE A 292 -7.97 10.71 10.59
C ILE A 292 -8.57 9.77 11.62
N ILE A 293 -9.29 8.74 11.17
CA ILE A 293 -9.85 7.72 12.06
C ILE A 293 -9.40 6.35 11.54
N PRO A 294 -8.31 5.79 12.10
CA PRO A 294 -7.80 4.49 11.68
C PRO A 294 -8.73 3.37 12.13
N GLU A 295 -8.97 2.41 11.23
CA GLU A 295 -9.63 1.16 11.57
C GLU A 295 -8.69 -0.01 11.21
N PRO A 296 -8.23 -0.82 12.19
CA PRO A 296 -7.23 -1.86 11.94
C PRO A 296 -7.75 -3.00 11.08
N MET A 297 -9.06 -3.26 11.14
CA MET A 297 -9.74 -4.30 10.37
C MET A 297 -11.16 -3.88 10.02
N PHE A 298 -11.61 -4.25 8.83
CA PHE A 298 -13.00 -4.09 8.48
C PHE A 298 -13.89 -5.09 9.23
N ASP A 299 -14.79 -4.56 10.03
CA ASP A 299 -15.92 -5.25 10.63
C ASP A 299 -17.16 -4.37 10.41
N VAL A 300 -18.22 -4.94 9.83
CA VAL A 300 -19.39 -4.16 9.41
C VAL A 300 -20.12 -3.53 10.59
N ASP A 301 -20.26 -4.27 11.70
CA ASP A 301 -20.92 -3.76 12.92
C ASP A 301 -20.12 -2.59 13.51
N GLN A 302 -18.81 -2.70 13.54
CA GLN A 302 -17.94 -1.62 14.02
C GLN A 302 -18.00 -0.41 13.09
N VAL A 303 -17.96 -0.60 11.77
CA VAL A 303 -18.05 0.50 10.80
C VAL A 303 -19.38 1.25 10.95
N LEU A 304 -20.52 0.55 11.10
CA LEU A 304 -21.82 1.18 11.32
C LEU A 304 -21.83 2.05 12.59
N ARG A 305 -21.34 1.50 13.72
CA ARG A 305 -21.19 2.25 14.97
C ARG A 305 -20.25 3.45 14.82
N ARG A 306 -19.14 3.29 14.09
CA ARG A 306 -18.20 4.40 13.83
C ARG A 306 -18.85 5.52 13.05
N ILE A 307 -19.65 5.19 12.03
CA ILE A 307 -20.35 6.22 11.25
C ILE A 307 -21.25 7.04 12.18
N GLU A 308 -21.99 6.39 13.07
CA GLU A 308 -22.87 7.04 14.03
C GLU A 308 -22.11 7.80 15.12
N ASP A 309 -21.26 7.09 15.90
CA ASP A 309 -20.60 7.63 17.10
C ASP A 309 -19.61 8.75 16.79
N GLU A 310 -18.82 8.58 15.72
CA GLU A 310 -17.79 9.52 15.30
C GLU A 310 -18.23 10.42 14.14
N HIS A 311 -19.49 10.37 13.73
CA HIS A 311 -20.05 11.16 12.63
C HIS A 311 -19.19 11.11 11.37
N ILE A 312 -18.82 9.90 10.95
CA ILE A 312 -17.96 9.68 9.78
C ILE A 312 -18.60 10.29 8.54
N SER A 313 -17.85 11.14 7.85
CA SER A 313 -18.30 11.79 6.63
C SER A 313 -17.68 11.21 5.36
N VAL A 314 -16.55 10.51 5.49
CA VAL A 314 -15.79 9.93 4.37
C VAL A 314 -15.45 8.48 4.65
N LEU A 315 -15.83 7.60 3.74
CA LEU A 315 -15.49 6.17 3.80
C LEU A 315 -14.98 5.70 2.43
N PRO A 316 -13.69 5.43 2.26
CA PRO A 316 -13.16 4.76 1.09
C PRO A 316 -13.14 3.26 1.29
N GLY A 317 -13.19 2.51 0.19
CA GLY A 317 -12.99 1.07 0.26
C GLY A 317 -13.45 0.34 -1.00
N PRO A 318 -13.18 -0.97 -1.08
CA PRO A 318 -13.67 -1.79 -2.18
C PRO A 318 -15.21 -1.93 -2.13
N PRO A 319 -15.86 -2.26 -3.27
CA PRO A 319 -17.32 -2.40 -3.35
C PRO A 319 -17.94 -3.34 -2.31
N THR A 320 -17.17 -4.33 -1.86
CA THR A 320 -17.61 -5.31 -0.86
C THR A 320 -17.93 -4.69 0.50
N ILE A 321 -17.19 -3.65 0.92
CA ILE A 321 -17.47 -2.92 2.17
C ILE A 321 -18.87 -2.32 2.11
N PHE A 322 -19.17 -1.61 1.04
CA PHE A 322 -20.46 -0.93 0.87
C PHE A 322 -21.61 -1.92 0.71
N ARG A 323 -21.36 -3.06 0.04
CA ARG A 323 -22.35 -4.12 -0.04
C ARG A 323 -22.66 -4.67 1.37
N SER A 324 -21.64 -4.94 2.19
CA SER A 324 -21.84 -5.40 3.57
C SER A 324 -22.63 -4.39 4.41
N VAL A 325 -22.37 -3.09 4.25
CA VAL A 325 -23.13 -2.02 4.94
C VAL A 325 -24.59 -2.00 4.46
N LEU A 326 -24.81 -2.06 3.13
CA LEU A 326 -26.17 -2.02 2.55
C LEU A 326 -27.01 -3.25 2.92
N ASP A 327 -26.40 -4.42 2.95
CA ASP A 327 -27.07 -5.71 3.22
C ASP A 327 -27.19 -6.01 4.73
N HIS A 328 -26.65 -5.13 5.60
CA HIS A 328 -26.71 -5.36 7.06
C HIS A 328 -28.16 -5.31 7.56
N PRO A 329 -28.65 -6.33 8.28
CA PRO A 329 -30.04 -6.44 8.70
C PRO A 329 -30.48 -5.27 9.60
N ASP A 330 -29.61 -4.82 10.51
CA ASP A 330 -29.90 -3.78 11.50
C ASP A 330 -29.41 -2.39 11.04
N ARG A 331 -29.06 -2.22 9.75
CA ARG A 331 -28.55 -0.94 9.20
C ARG A 331 -29.42 0.27 9.57
N LYS A 332 -30.73 0.07 9.61
CA LYS A 332 -31.70 1.13 9.88
C LYS A 332 -31.72 1.61 11.33
N ASP A 333 -31.06 0.87 12.21
CA ASP A 333 -30.97 1.22 13.62
C ASP A 333 -29.80 2.18 13.90
N PHE A 334 -28.97 2.45 12.88
CA PHE A 334 -27.83 3.36 12.94
C PHE A 334 -28.10 4.66 12.17
N ASP A 335 -27.64 5.79 12.72
CA ASP A 335 -27.63 7.07 12.01
C ASP A 335 -26.40 7.17 11.08
N LEU A 336 -26.62 6.96 9.79
CA LEU A 336 -25.60 7.03 8.75
C LEU A 336 -25.62 8.36 7.99
N GLY A 337 -26.41 9.33 8.42
CA GLY A 337 -26.65 10.60 7.71
C GLY A 337 -25.42 11.51 7.61
N SER A 338 -24.38 11.27 8.38
CA SER A 338 -23.11 12.00 8.27
C SER A 338 -22.27 11.60 7.05
N LEU A 339 -22.47 10.39 6.49
CA LEU A 339 -21.68 9.83 5.39
C LEU A 339 -22.02 10.53 4.07
N ARG A 340 -21.14 11.41 3.60
CA ARG A 340 -21.34 12.20 2.40
C ARG A 340 -20.50 11.80 1.19
N LEU A 341 -19.32 11.20 1.43
CA LEU A 341 -18.33 10.90 0.41
C LEU A 341 -17.87 9.44 0.50
N VAL A 342 -17.99 8.75 -0.61
CA VAL A 342 -17.48 7.39 -0.82
C VAL A 342 -16.54 7.38 -1.99
N VAL A 343 -15.34 6.81 -1.81
CA VAL A 343 -14.42 6.49 -2.89
C VAL A 343 -14.25 4.99 -2.97
N THR A 344 -14.63 4.41 -4.09
CA THR A 344 -14.56 2.95 -4.30
C THR A 344 -13.68 2.61 -5.50
N GLY A 345 -13.22 1.37 -5.60
CA GLY A 345 -12.34 0.93 -6.68
C GLY A 345 -11.68 -0.42 -6.38
N ALA A 346 -10.60 -0.71 -7.07
CA ALA A 346 -9.84 -1.97 -7.00
C ALA A 346 -10.63 -3.23 -7.46
N ALA A 347 -11.90 -3.08 -7.81
CA ALA A 347 -12.77 -4.13 -8.34
C ALA A 347 -13.88 -3.52 -9.19
N ALA A 348 -14.62 -4.36 -9.93
CA ALA A 348 -15.79 -3.92 -10.69
C ALA A 348 -16.86 -3.35 -9.73
N VAL A 349 -17.35 -2.17 -10.02
CA VAL A 349 -18.38 -1.46 -9.25
C VAL A 349 -19.72 -1.62 -9.96
N PRO A 350 -20.69 -2.38 -9.41
CA PRO A 350 -22.01 -2.48 -10.02
C PRO A 350 -22.75 -1.13 -10.02
N VAL A 351 -23.45 -0.81 -11.10
CA VAL A 351 -24.23 0.46 -11.19
C VAL A 351 -25.31 0.53 -10.12
N GLU A 352 -25.88 -0.61 -9.76
CA GLU A 352 -26.88 -0.73 -8.68
C GLU A 352 -26.30 -0.34 -7.32
N LEU A 353 -25.02 -0.66 -7.09
CA LEU A 353 -24.32 -0.25 -5.87
C LEU A 353 -24.20 1.27 -5.79
N VAL A 354 -23.79 1.92 -6.87
CA VAL A 354 -23.69 3.39 -6.93
C VAL A 354 -25.05 4.04 -6.64
N ARG A 355 -26.11 3.52 -7.28
CA ARG A 355 -27.47 4.02 -7.08
C ARG A 355 -27.97 3.79 -5.65
N ALA A 356 -27.69 2.62 -5.06
CA ALA A 356 -28.05 2.32 -3.68
C ALA A 356 -27.33 3.24 -2.67
N LEU A 357 -26.06 3.52 -2.88
CA LEU A 357 -25.31 4.48 -2.04
C LEU A 357 -25.96 5.87 -2.05
N TRP A 358 -26.43 6.35 -3.21
CA TRP A 358 -27.15 7.62 -3.30
C TRP A 358 -28.55 7.57 -2.67
N SER A 359 -29.34 6.55 -2.99
CA SER A 359 -30.76 6.51 -2.63
C SER A 359 -31.05 5.97 -1.24
N GLU A 360 -30.21 5.04 -0.73
CA GLU A 360 -30.46 4.36 0.53
C GLU A 360 -29.59 4.86 1.68
N LEU A 361 -28.36 5.34 1.40
CA LEU A 361 -27.47 5.91 2.40
C LEU A 361 -27.39 7.44 2.31
N GLY A 362 -27.97 8.06 1.28
CA GLY A 362 -27.95 9.51 1.12
C GLY A 362 -26.57 10.09 0.81
N VAL A 363 -25.62 9.26 0.37
CA VAL A 363 -24.25 9.70 0.05
C VAL A 363 -24.28 10.75 -1.07
N GLU A 364 -23.70 11.92 -0.81
CA GLU A 364 -23.65 13.03 -1.77
C GLU A 364 -22.76 12.72 -2.97
N THR A 365 -21.60 12.12 -2.72
CA THR A 365 -20.55 11.89 -3.71
C THR A 365 -20.06 10.44 -3.67
N VAL A 366 -20.17 9.74 -4.79
CA VAL A 366 -19.57 8.42 -5.02
C VAL A 366 -18.63 8.54 -6.18
N LEU A 367 -17.38 8.11 -6.01
CA LEU A 367 -16.35 8.17 -7.04
C LEU A 367 -15.60 6.84 -7.16
N THR A 368 -15.10 6.58 -8.37
CA THR A 368 -14.12 5.53 -8.62
C THR A 368 -12.80 6.15 -9.06
N ALA A 369 -11.71 5.42 -8.81
CA ALA A 369 -10.37 5.81 -9.20
C ALA A 369 -9.58 4.57 -9.65
N TYR A 370 -8.59 4.82 -10.50
CA TYR A 370 -7.59 3.84 -10.90
C TYR A 370 -6.20 4.39 -10.62
N GLY A 371 -5.34 3.51 -10.15
CA GLY A 371 -3.95 3.80 -9.92
C GLY A 371 -3.16 2.56 -9.55
N LEU A 372 -1.86 2.68 -9.62
CA LEU A 372 -0.88 1.66 -9.25
C LEU A 372 0.26 2.34 -8.49
N THR A 373 0.99 1.56 -7.73
CA THR A 373 2.08 2.08 -6.89
C THR A 373 3.14 2.80 -7.71
N GLU A 374 3.43 2.27 -8.90
CA GLU A 374 4.36 2.81 -9.89
C GLU A 374 3.92 4.17 -10.48
N ALA A 375 2.66 4.55 -10.27
CA ALA A 375 2.13 5.87 -10.59
C ALA A 375 1.70 6.62 -9.30
N THR A 376 2.43 6.46 -8.21
CA THR A 376 2.19 7.11 -6.92
C THR A 376 0.78 6.89 -6.37
N GLY A 377 0.05 5.87 -6.88
CA GLY A 377 -1.26 5.45 -6.39
C GLY A 377 -2.47 6.01 -7.12
N THR A 378 -2.35 7.00 -8.00
CA THR A 378 -3.50 7.57 -8.72
C THR A 378 -3.15 7.99 -10.14
N VAL A 379 -3.96 7.55 -11.10
CA VAL A 379 -3.81 7.85 -12.54
C VAL A 379 -5.06 8.51 -13.10
N THR A 380 -6.22 7.85 -12.92
CA THR A 380 -7.52 8.38 -13.37
C THR A 380 -8.53 8.36 -12.24
N MET A 381 -9.50 9.25 -12.31
CA MET A 381 -10.59 9.35 -11.34
C MET A 381 -11.88 9.79 -12.04
N CYS A 382 -13.02 9.30 -11.57
CA CYS A 382 -14.30 9.93 -11.85
C CYS A 382 -14.36 11.33 -11.23
N ARG A 383 -15.32 12.13 -11.65
CA ARG A 383 -15.52 13.49 -11.16
C ARG A 383 -16.87 13.60 -10.46
N ARG A 384 -16.97 14.55 -9.55
CA ARG A 384 -18.26 14.90 -8.94
C ARG A 384 -19.24 15.29 -10.06
N GLY A 385 -20.44 14.69 -10.00
CA GLY A 385 -21.49 14.89 -11.01
C GLY A 385 -21.41 13.92 -12.21
N ASP A 386 -20.45 13.02 -12.29
CA ASP A 386 -20.49 11.92 -13.24
C ASP A 386 -21.70 11.01 -12.94
N SER A 387 -22.32 10.43 -13.98
CA SER A 387 -23.49 9.55 -13.81
C SER A 387 -23.10 8.20 -13.20
N ALA A 388 -24.08 7.47 -12.68
CA ALA A 388 -23.87 6.13 -12.14
C ALA A 388 -23.22 5.18 -13.17
N GLU A 389 -23.57 5.33 -14.43
CA GLU A 389 -23.04 4.54 -15.53
C GLU A 389 -21.56 4.85 -15.79
N VAL A 390 -21.15 6.12 -15.71
CA VAL A 390 -19.74 6.52 -15.84
C VAL A 390 -18.94 6.01 -14.65
N ILE A 391 -19.44 6.18 -13.42
CA ILE A 391 -18.77 5.75 -12.18
C ILE A 391 -18.62 4.22 -12.15
N SER A 392 -19.64 3.49 -12.60
CA SER A 392 -19.65 2.03 -12.64
C SER A 392 -18.83 1.47 -13.80
N GLY A 393 -18.97 2.05 -14.98
CA GLY A 393 -18.41 1.50 -16.23
C GLY A 393 -17.00 1.96 -16.54
N THR A 394 -16.47 2.96 -15.81
CA THR A 394 -15.14 3.52 -16.05
C THR A 394 -14.38 3.79 -14.75
N SER A 395 -13.09 4.01 -14.87
CA SER A 395 -12.25 4.53 -13.79
C SER A 395 -12.02 6.05 -13.93
N GLY A 396 -12.91 6.73 -14.66
CA GLY A 396 -12.82 8.16 -14.93
C GLY A 396 -11.68 8.55 -15.87
N ARG A 397 -11.34 9.82 -15.85
CA ARG A 397 -10.33 10.44 -16.72
C ARG A 397 -9.06 10.76 -15.95
N ALA A 398 -7.97 10.96 -16.71
CA ALA A 398 -6.66 11.35 -16.16
C ALA A 398 -6.79 12.46 -15.09
N ILE A 399 -6.01 12.35 -14.04
CA ILE A 399 -5.84 13.46 -13.09
C ILE A 399 -5.14 14.63 -13.79
N PRO A 400 -5.34 15.89 -13.35
CA PRO A 400 -4.68 17.05 -13.94
C PRO A 400 -3.16 16.85 -14.13
N ASP A 401 -2.66 17.33 -15.27
CA ASP A 401 -1.24 17.31 -15.65
C ASP A 401 -0.62 15.90 -15.76
N VAL A 402 -1.45 14.88 -15.96
CA VAL A 402 -1.05 13.49 -16.25
C VAL A 402 -1.59 13.09 -17.61
N ASP A 403 -0.70 12.62 -18.49
CA ASP A 403 -1.06 12.07 -19.78
C ASP A 403 -1.37 10.58 -19.65
N VAL A 404 -2.49 10.15 -20.22
CA VAL A 404 -2.88 8.74 -20.34
C VAL A 404 -3.18 8.42 -21.80
N ARG A 405 -2.63 7.33 -22.30
CA ARG A 405 -2.88 6.85 -23.66
C ARG A 405 -3.23 5.36 -23.64
N ILE A 406 -3.88 4.94 -24.71
CA ILE A 406 -4.07 3.52 -25.04
C ILE A 406 -3.19 3.23 -26.24
N VAL A 407 -2.26 2.27 -26.11
CA VAL A 407 -1.30 1.96 -27.16
C VAL A 407 -1.46 0.52 -27.67
N GLY A 408 -1.20 0.33 -28.95
CA GLY A 408 -1.15 -0.99 -29.58
C GLY A 408 0.16 -1.75 -29.27
N PRO A 409 0.28 -2.99 -29.75
CA PRO A 409 1.50 -3.80 -29.58
C PRO A 409 2.76 -3.20 -30.21
N ASP A 410 2.59 -2.28 -31.13
CA ASP A 410 3.68 -1.52 -31.79
C ASP A 410 4.04 -0.22 -31.07
N GLY A 411 3.43 0.06 -29.90
CA GLY A 411 3.60 1.28 -29.13
C GLY A 411 2.86 2.51 -29.70
N ALA A 412 2.14 2.35 -30.84
CA ALA A 412 1.40 3.47 -31.43
C ALA A 412 0.11 3.77 -30.63
N GLU A 413 -0.19 5.05 -30.44
CA GLU A 413 -1.45 5.45 -29.80
C GLU A 413 -2.65 5.04 -30.66
N LEU A 414 -3.60 4.37 -30.04
CA LEU A 414 -4.83 3.91 -30.66
C LEU A 414 -5.91 5.02 -30.68
N PRO A 415 -6.79 5.04 -31.68
CA PRO A 415 -7.93 5.95 -31.66
C PRO A 415 -8.87 5.65 -30.50
N ARG A 416 -9.67 6.65 -30.09
CA ARG A 416 -10.69 6.48 -29.04
C ARG A 416 -11.60 5.29 -29.36
N GLY A 417 -11.83 4.43 -28.35
CA GLY A 417 -12.55 3.16 -28.51
C GLY A 417 -11.67 1.97 -28.90
N GLY A 418 -10.40 2.19 -29.25
CA GLY A 418 -9.44 1.10 -29.45
C GLY A 418 -9.04 0.45 -28.12
N THR A 419 -8.82 -0.86 -28.15
CA THR A 419 -8.37 -1.64 -26.99
C THR A 419 -6.87 -1.86 -27.06
N GLY A 420 -6.13 -1.50 -26.00
CA GLY A 420 -4.68 -1.66 -25.94
C GLY A 420 -4.15 -1.44 -24.53
N GLU A 421 -2.83 -1.40 -24.38
CA GLU A 421 -2.19 -1.13 -23.10
C GLU A 421 -2.41 0.33 -22.66
N ILE A 422 -2.70 0.51 -21.37
CA ILE A 422 -2.76 1.81 -20.72
C ILE A 422 -1.32 2.24 -20.40
N VAL A 423 -0.88 3.37 -20.96
CA VAL A 423 0.41 3.97 -20.62
C VAL A 423 0.21 5.34 -20.01
N VAL A 424 1.07 5.68 -19.04
CA VAL A 424 0.94 6.88 -18.21
C VAL A 424 2.22 7.68 -18.26
N ARG A 425 2.11 9.01 -18.41
CA ARG A 425 3.23 9.91 -18.29
C ARG A 425 2.84 11.13 -17.48
N GLY A 426 3.65 11.49 -16.52
CA GLY A 426 3.43 12.68 -15.69
C GLY A 426 4.25 12.67 -14.42
N TYR A 427 4.03 13.68 -13.62
CA TYR A 427 4.71 13.88 -12.34
C TYR A 427 4.45 12.73 -11.33
N ASN A 428 3.40 11.94 -11.51
CA ASN A 428 3.01 10.83 -10.66
C ASN A 428 3.76 9.52 -10.97
N VAL A 429 4.49 9.43 -12.07
CA VAL A 429 5.28 8.23 -12.41
C VAL A 429 6.46 8.11 -11.44
N MET A 430 6.66 6.92 -10.87
CA MET A 430 7.73 6.61 -9.93
C MET A 430 9.13 6.98 -10.45
N ARG A 431 10.10 7.12 -9.57
CA ARG A 431 11.51 7.30 -9.96
C ARG A 431 12.16 6.01 -10.49
N GLY A 432 11.51 4.88 -10.32
CA GLY A 432 11.97 3.57 -10.74
C GLY A 432 11.81 2.56 -9.61
N TYR A 433 12.28 1.34 -9.86
CA TYR A 433 12.38 0.29 -8.84
C TYR A 433 13.73 0.38 -8.12
N PHE A 434 13.68 0.28 -6.80
CA PHE A 434 14.86 0.36 -5.95
C PHE A 434 15.83 -0.78 -6.25
N ASN A 435 17.08 -0.43 -6.57
CA ASN A 435 18.15 -1.36 -6.93
C ASN A 435 17.86 -2.28 -8.15
N ASP A 436 16.89 -1.91 -9.00
CA ASP A 436 16.49 -2.72 -10.17
C ASP A 436 16.33 -1.82 -11.40
N ALA A 437 17.45 -1.44 -12.01
CA ALA A 437 17.46 -0.59 -13.20
C ALA A 437 16.85 -1.29 -14.42
N GLU A 438 17.08 -2.60 -14.57
CA GLU A 438 16.53 -3.38 -15.69
C GLU A 438 15.00 -3.39 -15.64
N ALA A 439 14.41 -3.66 -14.48
CA ALA A 439 12.96 -3.59 -14.33
C ALA A 439 12.41 -2.16 -14.48
N THR A 440 13.20 -1.16 -14.13
CA THR A 440 12.82 0.24 -14.33
C THR A 440 12.75 0.58 -15.82
N ASP A 441 13.77 0.19 -16.60
CA ASP A 441 13.82 0.40 -18.05
C ASP A 441 12.74 -0.40 -18.80
N GLU A 442 12.33 -1.56 -18.26
CA GLU A 442 11.19 -2.32 -18.78
C GLU A 442 9.84 -1.64 -18.49
N ALA A 443 9.72 -0.99 -17.33
CA ALA A 443 8.46 -0.38 -16.90
C ALA A 443 8.26 1.03 -17.45
N VAL A 444 9.33 1.81 -17.59
CA VAL A 444 9.28 3.21 -18.06
C VAL A 444 10.16 3.36 -19.29
N ASP A 445 9.52 3.67 -20.41
CA ASP A 445 10.24 3.83 -21.68
C ASP A 445 11.08 5.12 -21.73
N THR A 446 11.91 5.26 -22.79
CA THR A 446 12.77 6.44 -23.00
C THR A 446 12.00 7.74 -23.22
N GLY A 447 10.70 7.69 -23.50
CA GLY A 447 9.78 8.84 -23.59
C GLY A 447 9.16 9.23 -22.26
N GLY A 448 9.49 8.50 -21.16
CA GLY A 448 8.95 8.71 -19.84
C GLY A 448 7.52 8.14 -19.66
N TRP A 449 7.11 7.21 -20.55
CA TRP A 449 5.82 6.53 -20.42
C TRP A 449 5.97 5.28 -19.55
N LEU A 450 5.18 5.23 -18.48
CA LEU A 450 5.01 4.03 -17.66
C LEU A 450 4.07 3.07 -18.36
N HIS A 451 4.56 1.88 -18.67
CA HIS A 451 3.80 0.74 -19.14
C HIS A 451 3.13 0.05 -17.96
N THR A 452 1.81 0.22 -17.81
CA THR A 452 1.10 -0.24 -16.62
C THR A 452 0.88 -1.76 -16.60
N GLY A 453 0.96 -2.39 -17.77
CA GLY A 453 0.57 -3.78 -17.96
C GLY A 453 -0.96 -4.01 -17.86
N ASP A 454 -1.76 -2.97 -17.69
CA ASP A 454 -3.22 -3.02 -17.72
C ASP A 454 -3.72 -2.72 -19.12
N VAL A 455 -4.75 -3.45 -19.56
CA VAL A 455 -5.39 -3.27 -20.86
C VAL A 455 -6.69 -2.51 -20.66
N GLY A 456 -6.95 -1.54 -21.52
CA GLY A 456 -8.15 -0.73 -21.42
C GLY A 456 -8.60 -0.09 -22.73
N VAL A 457 -9.68 0.64 -22.60
CA VAL A 457 -10.29 1.46 -23.66
C VAL A 457 -10.50 2.86 -23.14
N MET A 458 -10.26 3.87 -23.97
CA MET A 458 -10.57 5.25 -23.64
C MET A 458 -11.72 5.76 -24.52
N ASP A 459 -12.76 6.28 -23.91
CA ASP A 459 -13.93 6.83 -24.62
C ASP A 459 -13.68 8.23 -25.21
N GLY A 460 -14.68 8.77 -25.91
CA GLY A 460 -14.61 10.12 -26.48
C GLY A 460 -14.50 11.26 -25.46
N ALA A 461 -14.90 11.03 -24.20
CA ALA A 461 -14.80 11.96 -23.09
C ALA A 461 -13.49 11.84 -22.31
N GLY A 462 -12.64 10.85 -22.65
CA GLY A 462 -11.37 10.57 -21.98
C GLY A 462 -11.49 9.66 -20.77
N ASN A 463 -12.65 9.06 -20.51
CA ASN A 463 -12.78 8.08 -19.44
C ASN A 463 -12.12 6.76 -19.87
N VAL A 464 -11.41 6.16 -18.94
CA VAL A 464 -10.70 4.89 -19.12
C VAL A 464 -11.51 3.76 -18.51
N THR A 465 -11.77 2.72 -19.28
CA THR A 465 -12.32 1.45 -18.81
C THR A 465 -11.21 0.41 -18.84
N ILE A 466 -10.89 -0.18 -17.70
CA ILE A 466 -9.91 -1.27 -17.60
C ILE A 466 -10.64 -2.56 -17.96
N THR A 467 -10.13 -3.30 -18.95
CA THR A 467 -10.78 -4.50 -19.47
C THR A 467 -10.08 -5.79 -19.07
N ASP A 468 -8.75 -5.73 -18.85
CA ASP A 468 -7.95 -6.91 -18.47
C ASP A 468 -6.59 -6.46 -17.92
N ARG A 469 -5.72 -7.43 -17.59
CA ARG A 469 -4.28 -7.22 -17.42
C ARG A 469 -3.50 -7.99 -18.47
N LEU A 470 -2.46 -7.37 -18.98
CA LEU A 470 -1.49 -8.07 -19.83
C LEU A 470 -0.89 -9.28 -19.09
N LYS A 471 -0.93 -9.26 -17.77
CA LYS A 471 -0.36 -10.28 -16.89
C LYS A 471 -1.40 -10.65 -15.83
N ASP A 472 -1.85 -11.80 -15.86
CA ASP A 472 -2.69 -12.72 -15.08
C ASP A 472 -3.05 -12.45 -13.59
N MET A 473 -2.97 -11.25 -13.08
CA MET A 473 -3.38 -10.94 -11.70
C MET A 473 -4.88 -11.17 -11.50
N TYR A 474 -5.26 -11.61 -10.31
CA TYR A 474 -6.66 -11.65 -9.88
C TYR A 474 -6.85 -10.96 -8.52
N VAL A 475 -8.09 -10.58 -8.21
CA VAL A 475 -8.41 -9.86 -6.97
C VAL A 475 -9.15 -10.77 -6.01
N SER A 476 -8.55 -11.09 -4.88
CA SER A 476 -9.14 -11.93 -3.84
C SER A 476 -9.38 -11.12 -2.56
N GLY A 477 -10.66 -10.92 -2.21
CA GLY A 477 -11.03 -10.19 -1.00
C GLY A 477 -10.48 -8.76 -0.93
N GLY A 478 -10.38 -8.07 -2.07
CA GLY A 478 -9.82 -6.72 -2.17
C GLY A 478 -8.29 -6.64 -2.25
N PHE A 479 -7.59 -7.79 -2.24
CA PHE A 479 -6.14 -7.87 -2.40
C PHE A 479 -5.78 -8.34 -3.81
N ASN A 480 -4.82 -7.65 -4.42
CA ASN A 480 -4.21 -8.09 -5.65
C ASN A 480 -3.38 -9.35 -5.36
N VAL A 481 -3.65 -10.42 -6.10
CA VAL A 481 -2.87 -11.65 -6.06
C VAL A 481 -2.19 -11.84 -7.40
N TYR A 482 -0.88 -11.96 -7.34
CA TYR A 482 -0.06 -12.18 -8.52
C TYR A 482 0.27 -13.67 -8.61
N PRO A 483 -0.26 -14.36 -9.61
CA PRO A 483 -0.06 -15.81 -9.77
C PRO A 483 1.39 -16.25 -9.69
N ALA A 484 2.30 -15.48 -10.29
CA ALA A 484 3.72 -15.83 -10.33
C ALA A 484 4.35 -15.99 -8.94
N GLU A 485 3.92 -15.20 -7.96
CA GLU A 485 4.41 -15.30 -6.58
C GLU A 485 3.95 -16.61 -5.92
N ALA A 486 2.67 -16.93 -6.04
CA ALA A 486 2.13 -18.19 -5.56
C ALA A 486 2.80 -19.39 -6.26
N GLU A 487 2.93 -19.34 -7.58
CA GLU A 487 3.61 -20.35 -8.39
C GLU A 487 5.07 -20.56 -7.97
N GLY A 488 5.78 -19.45 -7.66
CA GLY A 488 7.17 -19.53 -7.20
C GLY A 488 7.32 -20.34 -5.92
N VAL A 489 6.42 -20.15 -4.96
CA VAL A 489 6.40 -20.92 -3.72
C VAL A 489 5.95 -22.37 -3.94
N LEU A 490 4.86 -22.58 -4.68
CA LEU A 490 4.31 -23.91 -4.92
C LEU A 490 5.28 -24.81 -5.69
N ARG A 491 6.08 -24.24 -6.59
CA ARG A 491 7.13 -24.96 -7.36
C ARG A 491 8.26 -25.51 -6.50
N LEU A 492 8.47 -24.96 -5.30
CA LEU A 492 9.47 -25.47 -4.36
C LEU A 492 9.02 -26.75 -3.65
N HIS A 493 7.77 -27.15 -3.81
CA HIS A 493 7.27 -28.39 -3.24
C HIS A 493 7.82 -29.61 -4.01
N PRO A 494 8.40 -30.62 -3.32
CA PRO A 494 9.05 -31.75 -3.99
C PRO A 494 8.15 -32.56 -4.95
N GLY A 495 6.85 -32.56 -4.67
CA GLY A 495 5.85 -33.26 -5.47
C GLY A 495 5.35 -32.49 -6.71
N VAL A 496 5.84 -31.24 -6.94
CA VAL A 496 5.39 -30.37 -8.03
C VAL A 496 6.42 -30.32 -9.15
N ASP A 497 6.05 -30.74 -10.35
CA ASP A 497 6.87 -30.56 -11.55
C ASP A 497 6.56 -29.21 -12.21
N GLN A 498 5.26 -28.95 -12.48
CA GLN A 498 4.81 -27.68 -13.03
C GLN A 498 3.58 -27.20 -12.29
N VAL A 499 3.43 -25.87 -12.21
CA VAL A 499 2.25 -25.25 -11.60
C VAL A 499 1.91 -23.96 -12.32
N ALA A 500 0.61 -23.76 -12.49
CA ALA A 500 0.03 -22.50 -12.94
C ALA A 500 -1.11 -22.10 -11.99
N VAL A 501 -1.11 -20.85 -11.59
CA VAL A 501 -2.19 -20.28 -10.76
C VAL A 501 -3.00 -19.31 -11.62
N ILE A 502 -4.32 -19.45 -11.56
CA ILE A 502 -5.27 -18.54 -12.21
C ILE A 502 -6.32 -18.06 -11.22
N GLY A 503 -6.84 -16.86 -11.44
CA GLY A 503 -8.04 -16.39 -10.75
C GLY A 503 -9.27 -17.09 -11.33
N VAL A 504 -10.15 -17.57 -10.46
CA VAL A 504 -11.46 -18.10 -10.83
C VAL A 504 -12.53 -17.43 -9.98
N PRO A 505 -13.77 -17.23 -10.52
CA PRO A 505 -14.82 -16.54 -9.78
C PRO A 505 -15.17 -17.20 -8.45
N ASP A 506 -15.36 -16.36 -7.42
CA ASP A 506 -15.82 -16.75 -6.10
C ASP A 506 -16.90 -15.78 -5.61
N ARG A 507 -17.99 -16.32 -5.02
CA ARG A 507 -19.14 -15.51 -4.58
C ARG A 507 -18.83 -14.55 -3.44
N ARG A 508 -17.85 -14.87 -2.60
CA ARG A 508 -17.52 -14.11 -1.38
C ARG A 508 -16.34 -13.17 -1.58
N LEU A 509 -15.32 -13.62 -2.31
CA LEU A 509 -14.05 -12.90 -2.43
C LEU A 509 -13.87 -12.22 -3.79
N GLY A 510 -14.85 -12.33 -4.68
CA GLY A 510 -14.75 -11.86 -6.06
C GLY A 510 -14.05 -12.91 -6.93
N GLU A 511 -12.76 -13.13 -6.67
CA GLU A 511 -11.98 -14.21 -7.26
C GLU A 511 -11.18 -14.94 -6.19
N VAL A 512 -10.79 -16.17 -6.50
CA VAL A 512 -9.86 -16.99 -5.71
C VAL A 512 -8.88 -17.70 -6.61
N GLY A 513 -7.71 -18.01 -6.08
CA GLY A 513 -6.70 -18.79 -6.81
C GLY A 513 -7.12 -20.24 -7.01
N LEU A 514 -6.99 -20.71 -8.24
CA LEU A 514 -6.96 -22.12 -8.60
C LEU A 514 -5.54 -22.48 -9.04
N ALA A 515 -4.87 -23.34 -8.29
CA ALA A 515 -3.58 -23.90 -8.68
C ALA A 515 -3.79 -25.16 -9.51
N LEU A 516 -3.29 -25.14 -10.73
CA LEU A 516 -3.26 -26.30 -11.64
C LEU A 516 -1.85 -26.88 -11.59
N VAL A 517 -1.73 -28.11 -11.15
CA VAL A 517 -0.44 -28.74 -10.80
C VAL A 517 -0.21 -29.98 -11.64
N VAL A 518 0.97 -30.05 -12.26
CA VAL A 518 1.51 -31.28 -12.85
C VAL A 518 2.43 -31.91 -11.80
N PRO A 519 2.12 -33.16 -11.36
CA PRO A 519 2.92 -33.81 -10.33
C PRO A 519 4.30 -34.23 -10.82
N SER A 520 5.28 -34.20 -9.91
CA SER A 520 6.57 -34.88 -10.15
C SER A 520 6.39 -36.39 -10.27
N ALA A 521 7.28 -37.04 -11.00
CA ALA A 521 7.27 -38.50 -11.16
C ALA A 521 7.30 -39.20 -9.78
N GLY A 522 6.30 -40.03 -9.52
CA GLY A 522 6.18 -40.79 -8.28
C GLY A 522 5.34 -40.14 -7.17
N SER A 523 4.82 -38.94 -7.39
CA SER A 523 3.90 -38.25 -6.45
C SER A 523 2.45 -38.58 -6.79
N GLY A 524 1.65 -38.96 -5.79
CA GLY A 524 0.24 -39.27 -5.95
C GLY A 524 -0.61 -38.01 -6.10
N PRO A 525 -1.58 -37.95 -7.05
CA PRO A 525 -2.42 -36.76 -7.23
C PRO A 525 -3.13 -36.31 -5.96
N GLY A 526 -3.72 -37.23 -5.21
CA GLY A 526 -4.48 -36.92 -3.98
C GLY A 526 -3.58 -36.45 -2.82
N GLU A 527 -2.32 -36.85 -2.80
CA GLU A 527 -1.34 -36.39 -1.78
C GLU A 527 -1.00 -34.93 -2.03
N ILE A 528 -0.77 -34.53 -3.29
CA ILE A 528 -0.44 -33.15 -3.64
C ILE A 528 -1.60 -32.21 -3.38
N GLU A 529 -2.81 -32.58 -3.74
CA GLU A 529 -4.00 -31.76 -3.50
C GLU A 529 -4.21 -31.49 -1.99
N ALA A 530 -3.90 -32.47 -1.13
CA ALA A 530 -4.03 -32.34 0.31
C ALA A 530 -2.88 -31.55 0.96
N ASP A 531 -1.63 -31.79 0.55
CA ASP A 531 -0.43 -31.28 1.21
C ASP A 531 -0.03 -29.87 0.73
N LEU A 532 -0.22 -29.55 -0.54
CA LEU A 532 0.26 -28.31 -1.14
C LEU A 532 -0.32 -27.06 -0.48
N GLY A 533 -1.58 -27.12 -0.05
CA GLY A 533 -2.21 -26.03 0.69
C GLY A 533 -1.61 -25.78 2.08
N GLU A 534 -1.22 -26.85 2.77
CA GLU A 534 -0.54 -26.76 4.08
C GLU A 534 0.90 -26.30 3.91
N TRP A 535 1.62 -26.82 2.93
CA TRP A 535 2.93 -26.38 2.55
C TRP A 535 3.02 -24.87 2.29
N ALA A 536 2.04 -24.32 1.55
CA ALA A 536 2.00 -22.92 1.20
C ALA A 536 1.62 -22.01 2.39
N ARG A 537 0.82 -22.47 3.37
CA ARG A 537 0.35 -21.67 4.51
C ARG A 537 1.47 -21.06 5.34
N GLY A 538 2.58 -21.76 5.49
CA GLY A 538 3.74 -21.27 6.23
C GLY A 538 4.62 -20.27 5.45
N ARG A 539 4.34 -20.09 4.15
CA ARG A 539 5.22 -19.40 3.21
C ARG A 539 4.57 -18.25 2.47
N LEU A 540 3.23 -18.24 2.39
CA LEU A 540 2.45 -17.22 1.71
C LEU A 540 1.42 -16.59 2.66
N ALA A 541 1.14 -15.32 2.44
CA ALA A 541 0.03 -14.65 3.10
C ALA A 541 -1.30 -15.30 2.72
N GLY A 542 -2.28 -15.32 3.65
CA GLY A 542 -3.52 -16.07 3.49
C GLY A 542 -4.32 -15.76 2.22
N TYR A 543 -4.31 -14.48 1.77
CA TYR A 543 -5.02 -14.06 0.57
C TYR A 543 -4.34 -14.52 -0.74
N LYS A 544 -3.04 -14.88 -0.69
CA LYS A 544 -2.26 -15.38 -1.83
C LYS A 544 -2.39 -16.90 -2.02
N LEU A 545 -2.92 -17.58 -1.00
CA LEU A 545 -3.10 -19.03 -1.06
C LEU A 545 -4.16 -19.39 -2.09
N PRO A 546 -3.88 -20.28 -3.05
CA PRO A 546 -4.92 -20.83 -3.88
C PRO A 546 -5.98 -21.52 -3.03
N SER A 547 -7.24 -21.18 -3.27
CA SER A 547 -8.37 -21.79 -2.54
C SER A 547 -8.65 -23.21 -3.01
N ARG A 548 -8.18 -23.55 -4.20
CA ARG A 548 -8.31 -24.87 -4.80
C ARG A 548 -6.99 -25.28 -5.43
N VAL A 549 -6.69 -26.56 -5.31
CA VAL A 549 -5.59 -27.22 -6.01
C VAL A 549 -6.24 -28.30 -6.89
N GLN A 550 -5.85 -28.37 -8.13
CA GLN A 550 -6.30 -29.39 -9.07
C GLN A 550 -5.10 -29.97 -9.81
N VAL A 551 -4.96 -31.27 -9.75
CA VAL A 551 -3.93 -31.97 -10.49
C VAL A 551 -4.36 -32.14 -11.94
N VAL A 552 -3.45 -31.87 -12.87
CA VAL A 552 -3.63 -32.00 -14.32
C VAL A 552 -2.48 -32.77 -14.93
N ASP A 553 -2.73 -33.42 -16.08
CA ASP A 553 -1.71 -34.19 -16.79
C ASP A 553 -0.64 -33.30 -17.44
N SER A 554 -1.05 -32.10 -17.90
CA SER A 554 -0.18 -31.12 -18.54
C SER A 554 -0.79 -29.72 -18.52
N LEU A 555 0.07 -28.70 -18.62
CA LEU A 555 -0.33 -27.32 -18.80
C LEU A 555 -0.26 -26.96 -20.30
N PRO A 556 -1.21 -26.17 -20.84
CA PRO A 556 -1.14 -25.67 -22.20
C PRO A 556 0.01 -24.67 -22.33
N LEU A 557 0.90 -24.90 -23.28
CA LEU A 557 2.08 -24.08 -23.52
C LEU A 557 2.00 -23.43 -24.91
N ASN A 558 2.53 -22.21 -25.04
CA ASN A 558 2.79 -21.61 -26.33
C ASN A 558 4.07 -22.18 -26.97
N ALA A 559 4.37 -21.77 -28.20
CA ALA A 559 5.55 -22.23 -28.93
C ALA A 559 6.90 -21.91 -28.23
N SER A 560 6.94 -20.96 -27.30
CA SER A 560 8.11 -20.62 -26.49
C SER A 560 8.14 -21.31 -25.12
N GLY A 561 7.24 -22.25 -24.86
CA GLY A 561 7.16 -22.98 -23.59
C GLY A 561 6.45 -22.24 -22.46
N LYS A 562 5.80 -21.12 -22.72
CA LYS A 562 5.09 -20.34 -21.71
C LYS A 562 3.64 -20.84 -21.57
N VAL A 563 3.19 -20.99 -20.32
CA VAL A 563 1.82 -21.41 -20.00
C VAL A 563 0.79 -20.40 -20.53
N LEU A 564 -0.22 -20.92 -21.22
CA LEU A 564 -1.35 -20.16 -21.78
C LEU A 564 -2.47 -20.01 -20.74
N LYS A 565 -2.29 -19.12 -19.77
CA LYS A 565 -3.23 -18.92 -18.67
C LYS A 565 -4.63 -18.50 -19.12
N ARG A 566 -4.75 -17.83 -20.27
CA ARG A 566 -6.05 -17.49 -20.83
C ARG A 566 -6.87 -18.74 -21.13
N GLU A 567 -6.27 -19.76 -21.76
CA GLU A 567 -6.95 -21.02 -22.05
C GLU A 567 -7.34 -21.76 -20.77
N LEU A 568 -6.49 -21.69 -19.75
CA LEU A 568 -6.81 -22.26 -18.43
C LEU A 568 -8.02 -21.54 -17.82
N ARG A 569 -8.07 -20.20 -17.88
CA ARG A 569 -9.24 -19.45 -17.40
C ARG A 569 -10.50 -19.81 -18.15
N GLU A 570 -10.46 -19.84 -19.48
CA GLU A 570 -11.61 -20.25 -20.32
C GLU A 570 -12.13 -21.63 -19.93
N ARG A 571 -11.23 -22.57 -19.61
CA ARG A 571 -11.57 -23.96 -19.23
C ARG A 571 -12.13 -24.09 -17.81
N TYR A 572 -11.62 -23.31 -16.85
CA TYR A 572 -11.89 -23.50 -15.42
C TYR A 572 -12.70 -22.38 -14.76
N SER A 573 -12.99 -21.27 -15.45
CA SER A 573 -13.81 -20.16 -14.91
C SER A 573 -15.30 -20.33 -15.12
N SER A 574 -15.76 -21.37 -15.80
CA SER A 574 -17.21 -21.64 -15.91
C SER A 574 -17.77 -21.99 -14.53
N PRO A 575 -18.84 -21.32 -14.07
CA PRO A 575 -19.49 -21.67 -12.82
C PRO A 575 -20.03 -23.10 -12.93
N GLY A 576 -19.54 -24.01 -12.08
CA GLY A 576 -20.12 -25.32 -11.87
C GLY A 576 -21.45 -25.21 -11.12
#